data_a398b57f38184ecc39518156cd573d76
#
_entry.id   a398b57f38184ecc39518156cd573d76
#
_cell.length_a   1.000
_cell.length_b   1.000
_cell.length_c   1.000
_cell.angle_alpha   90.00
_cell.angle_beta   90.00
_cell.angle_gamma   90.00
#
_symmetry.space_group_name_H-M   'P 1'
#
loop_
_entity.id
_entity.type
_entity.pdbx_description
1 polymer ?
#
loop_
_entity_poly.entity_id
_entity_poly.type
_entity_poly.pdbx_seq_one_letter_code
_entity_poly.pdbx_strand_id
1 'polypeptide(L)' 'MKNNIIRFLKRTLGIFLVIILTTLAFVALAFGVTLLENGNWLGLIMLPIIAIIISGIISIAYWAS' A
#
# COMPACT_ATOMS: atom_id res chain seq x y z
N MET A 1 -6.51 -26.40 -16.77
CA MET A 1 -7.28 -26.23 -15.56
C MET A 1 -6.45 -25.70 -14.40
N LYS A 2 -5.34 -26.32 -14.07
CA LYS A 2 -4.47 -25.85 -12.97
C LYS A 2 -3.99 -24.40 -13.17
N ASN A 3 -3.66 -24.03 -14.40
CA ASN A 3 -3.17 -22.68 -14.71
C ASN A 3 -4.25 -21.61 -14.48
N ASN A 4 -5.52 -21.93 -14.71
CA ASN A 4 -6.61 -20.99 -14.47
C ASN A 4 -6.86 -20.75 -12.99
N ILE A 5 -6.73 -21.78 -12.17
CA ILE A 5 -6.86 -21.70 -10.72
C ILE A 5 -5.72 -20.87 -10.13
N ILE A 6 -4.49 -21.15 -10.56
CA ILE A 6 -3.30 -20.41 -10.11
C ILE A 6 -3.42 -18.94 -10.51
N ARG A 7 -3.86 -18.65 -11.73
CA ARG A 7 -4.05 -17.30 -12.22
C ARG A 7 -5.12 -16.56 -11.42
N PHE A 8 -6.22 -17.24 -11.11
CA PHE A 8 -7.29 -16.68 -10.29
C PHE A 8 -6.81 -16.38 -8.88
N LEU A 9 -6.12 -17.33 -8.24
CA LEU A 9 -5.58 -17.15 -6.89
C LEU A 9 -4.57 -16.02 -6.83
N LYS A 10 -3.67 -15.94 -7.80
CA LYS A 10 -2.68 -14.89 -7.91
C LYS A 10 -3.35 -13.51 -8.02
N ARG A 11 -4.36 -13.40 -8.86
CA ARG A 11 -5.10 -12.16 -9.07
C ARG A 11 -5.84 -11.73 -7.82
N THR A 12 -6.54 -12.67 -7.18
CA THR A 12 -7.27 -12.41 -5.94
C THR A 12 -6.31 -11.97 -4.83
N LEU A 13 -5.18 -12.65 -4.69
CA LEU A 13 -4.17 -12.30 -3.71
C LEU A 13 -3.60 -10.90 -3.97
N GLY A 14 -3.32 -10.57 -5.23
CA GLY A 14 -2.83 -9.25 -5.60
C GLY A 14 -3.81 -8.15 -5.24
N ILE A 15 -5.09 -8.32 -5.55
CA ILE A 15 -6.14 -7.36 -5.22
C ILE A 15 -6.23 -7.18 -3.70
N PHE A 16 -6.20 -8.28 -2.95
CA PHE A 16 -6.27 -8.26 -1.51
C PHE A 16 -5.09 -7.49 -0.89
N LEU A 17 -3.88 -7.74 -1.40
CA LEU A 17 -2.68 -7.04 -0.94
C LEU A 17 -2.75 -5.54 -1.27
N VAL A 18 -3.25 -5.18 -2.43
CA VAL A 18 -3.43 -3.78 -2.81
C VAL A 18 -4.39 -3.07 -1.86
N ILE A 19 -5.49 -3.72 -1.51
CA ILE A 19 -6.48 -3.16 -0.57
C ILE A 19 -5.83 -2.93 0.80
N ILE A 20 -5.08 -3.90 1.32
CA ILE A 20 -4.39 -3.78 2.60
C ILE A 20 -3.38 -2.63 2.56
N LEU A 21 -2.56 -2.57 1.52
CA LEU A 21 -1.55 -1.52 1.38
C LEU A 21 -2.18 -0.14 1.23
N THR A 22 -3.28 -0.03 0.50
CA THR A 22 -4.02 1.23 0.35
C THR A 22 -4.56 1.70 1.70
N THR A 23 -5.12 0.79 2.49
CA THR A 23 -5.60 1.09 3.84
C THR A 23 -4.46 1.58 4.72
N LEU A 24 -3.30 0.90 4.68
CA LEU A 24 -2.12 1.31 5.42
C LEU A 24 -1.62 2.70 5.00
N ALA A 25 -1.65 2.99 3.70
CA ALA A 25 -1.25 4.29 3.19
C ALA A 25 -2.16 5.41 3.73
N PHE A 26 -3.47 5.17 3.76
CA PHE A 26 -4.43 6.13 4.34
C PHE A 26 -4.18 6.38 5.82
N VAL A 27 -3.95 5.31 6.58
CA VAL A 27 -3.66 5.42 8.01
C VAL A 27 -2.35 6.19 8.22
N ALA A 28 -1.31 5.88 7.44
CA ALA A 28 -0.03 6.57 7.53
C ALA A 28 -0.17 8.05 7.18
N LEU A 29 -0.95 8.37 6.16
CA LEU A 29 -1.21 9.76 5.77
C LEU A 29 -1.91 10.53 6.89
N ALA A 30 -2.95 9.95 7.47
CA ALA A 30 -3.68 10.56 8.58
C ALA A 30 -2.77 10.81 9.78
N PHE A 31 -1.94 9.83 10.12
CA PHE A 31 -0.96 9.95 11.20
C PHE A 31 0.06 11.05 10.92
N GLY A 32 0.59 11.08 9.70
CA GLY A 32 1.58 12.07 9.29
C GLY A 32 1.01 13.49 9.37
N VAL A 33 -0.19 13.72 8.89
CA VAL A 33 -0.85 15.02 8.94
C VAL A 33 -1.09 15.44 10.39
N THR A 34 -1.56 14.52 11.24
CA THR A 34 -1.78 14.79 12.66
C THR A 34 -0.49 15.18 13.36
N LEU A 35 0.60 14.48 13.10
CA LEU A 35 1.92 14.77 13.68
C LEU A 35 2.44 16.13 13.23
N LEU A 36 2.26 16.47 11.96
CA LEU A 36 2.70 17.77 11.43
C LEU A 36 1.89 18.92 12.03
N GLU A 37 0.58 18.73 12.23
CA GLU A 37 -0.27 19.73 12.88
C GLU A 37 0.16 19.99 14.31
N ASN A 38 0.66 18.96 15.00
CA ASN A 38 1.19 19.10 16.36
C ASN A 38 2.62 19.66 16.39
N GLY A 39 3.19 19.98 15.23
CA GLY A 39 4.54 20.49 15.13
C GLY A 39 5.62 19.43 15.31
N ASN A 40 5.28 18.16 15.10
CA ASN A 40 6.20 17.07 15.31
C ASN A 40 6.91 16.70 14.00
N TRP A 41 8.23 16.65 14.04
CA TRP A 41 9.10 16.32 12.90
C TRP A 41 8.85 14.90 12.37
N LEU A 42 8.32 14.01 13.21
CA LEU A 42 8.04 12.63 12.82
C LEU A 42 7.04 12.55 11.66
N GLY A 43 6.20 13.57 11.48
CA GLY A 43 5.30 13.63 10.34
C GLY A 43 6.02 13.67 9.00
N LEU A 44 7.21 14.26 8.93
CA LEU A 44 8.03 14.29 7.72
C LEU A 44 8.58 12.91 7.36
N ILE A 45 8.81 12.05 8.36
CA ILE A 45 9.30 10.69 8.16
C ILE A 45 8.22 9.83 7.50
N MET A 46 6.94 10.15 7.70
CA MET A 46 5.84 9.42 7.10
C MET A 46 5.77 9.58 5.58
N LEU A 47 6.27 10.68 5.03
CA LEU A 47 6.27 10.92 3.58
C LEU A 47 7.03 9.85 2.79
N PRO A 48 8.30 9.52 3.14
CA PRO A 48 8.99 8.42 2.46
C PRO A 48 8.32 7.07 2.67
N ILE A 49 7.72 6.83 3.83
CA ILE A 49 6.99 5.59 4.11
C ILE A 49 5.79 5.46 3.17
N ILE A 50 5.02 6.53 2.99
CA ILE A 50 3.88 6.55 2.06
C ILE A 50 4.36 6.30 0.62
N ALA A 51 5.48 6.90 0.22
CA ALA A 51 6.06 6.68 -1.10
C ALA A 51 6.44 5.21 -1.32
N ILE A 52 7.01 4.56 -0.32
CA ILE A 52 7.36 3.13 -0.37
C ILE A 52 6.10 2.28 -0.50
N ILE A 53 5.05 2.60 0.26
CA ILE A 53 3.78 1.87 0.19
C ILE A 53 3.14 2.00 -1.19
N ILE A 54 3.09 3.20 -1.75
CA ILE A 54 2.55 3.45 -3.09
C ILE A 54 3.36 2.69 -4.15
N SER A 55 4.68 2.71 -4.03
CA SER A 55 5.57 1.95 -4.91
C SER A 55 5.29 0.45 -4.84
N GLY A 56 5.07 -0.07 -3.64
CA GLY A 56 4.67 -1.46 -3.43
C GLY A 56 3.34 -1.81 -4.08
N ILE A 57 2.35 -0.92 -3.99
CA ILE A 57 1.05 -1.09 -4.62
C ILE A 57 1.19 -1.21 -6.14
N ILE A 58 1.97 -0.31 -6.75
CA ILE A 58 2.21 -0.33 -8.19
C ILE A 58 2.91 -1.62 -8.61
N SER A 59 3.92 -2.05 -7.85
CA SER A 59 4.64 -3.30 -8.12
C SER A 59 3.73 -4.51 -8.07
N ILE A 60 2.85 -4.58 -7.07
CA ILE A 60 1.90 -5.69 -6.92
C ILE A 60 0.88 -5.67 -8.06
N ALA A 61 0.41 -4.50 -8.46
CA ALA A 61 -0.51 -4.38 -9.59
C ALA A 61 0.11 -4.91 -10.88
N TYR A 62 1.38 -4.60 -11.12
CA TYR A 62 2.11 -5.15 -12.27
C TYR A 62 2.28 -6.66 -12.16
N TRP A 63 2.61 -7.16 -10.98
CA TRP A 63 2.81 -8.58 -10.76
C TRP A 63 1.52 -9.37 -10.95
N ALA A 64 0.37 -8.82 -10.52
CA ALA A 64 -0.92 -9.49 -10.59
C ALA A 64 -1.60 -9.36 -11.96
N SER A 65 -1.17 -8.45 -12.81
CA SER A 65 -1.70 -8.31 -14.15
C SER A 65 -0.99 -9.29 -15.11
#